data_77800a2d6ce6741a3931e121a456718b
#
_entry.id   77800a2d6ce6741a3931e121a456718b
#
_cell.length_a   1.000
_cell.length_b   1.000
_cell.length_c   1.000
_cell.angle_alpha   90.00
_cell.angle_beta   90.00
_cell.angle_gamma   90.00
#
_symmetry.space_group_name_H-M   'P 1'
#
loop_
_entity.id
_entity.type
_entity.pdbx_description
1 polymer ?
#
loop_
_entity_poly.entity_id
_entity_poly.type
_entity_poly.pdbx_seq_one_letter_code
_entity_poly.pdbx_strand_id
1 'polypeptide(L)'
;MNDEMNLCEQSENTQFDLTVFQSSGSPLNKSITIENGEIKKTSNGQFAAGRVDVVDCSGLLAFKAVLEEGHKNVAFALGRLWVDEQFINSVEIVTSAELSEKQTSGCISRTKEHFVFADGETGLFMFDVDGSDKTPGEVWDCLCSVDPRLAFAEHLIVHSSSSYIYEESSGALLSPSSSYHIYCLVKNSADIPRYGEVFAKRSWLCGSGRIEVSRAGSFLVRQLVDACIYSPERLIFEAPVNLGHGLVQIRARIVFQSGGVLDTSK
;
A
#
# COMPACT_ATOMS: atom_id res chain seq x y z
N MET A 1 25.09 19.84 -19.35
CA MET A 1 23.81 20.47 -18.91
C MET A 1 22.63 20.00 -19.77
N ASN A 2 22.79 18.95 -20.60
CA ASN A 2 21.72 18.39 -21.47
C ASN A 2 21.37 16.92 -21.16
N ASP A 3 22.00 16.27 -20.17
CA ASP A 3 21.72 14.86 -19.82
C ASP A 3 20.74 14.69 -18.65
N GLU A 4 20.39 15.74 -17.93
CA GLU A 4 19.45 15.67 -16.79
C GLU A 4 17.97 15.80 -17.21
N MET A 5 17.69 16.24 -18.44
CA MET A 5 16.32 16.42 -18.92
C MET A 5 15.66 15.16 -19.52
N ASN A 6 16.41 14.06 -19.68
CA ASN A 6 15.87 12.80 -20.25
C ASN A 6 15.42 11.78 -19.19
N LEU A 7 15.37 12.16 -17.91
CA LEU A 7 14.96 11.26 -16.81
C LEU A 7 13.46 11.21 -16.55
N CYS A 8 12.68 12.05 -17.22
CA CYS A 8 11.23 12.10 -17.11
C CYS A 8 10.59 11.66 -18.44
N GLU A 9 10.53 10.38 -18.73
CA GLU A 9 9.50 9.89 -19.64
C GLU A 9 8.16 10.20 -18.98
N GLN A 10 7.33 11.01 -19.67
CA GLN A 10 6.05 11.47 -19.17
C GLN A 10 5.17 10.25 -18.84
N SER A 11 4.75 10.14 -17.60
CA SER A 11 4.00 8.98 -17.06
C SER A 11 2.53 8.93 -17.52
N GLU A 12 2.04 9.90 -18.27
CA GLU A 12 0.62 10.04 -18.62
C GLU A 12 0.00 8.82 -19.34
N ASN A 13 0.81 7.86 -19.81
CA ASN A 13 0.37 6.63 -20.47
C ASN A 13 1.13 5.38 -19.99
N THR A 14 1.79 5.42 -18.85
CA THR A 14 2.51 4.24 -18.37
C THR A 14 1.53 3.19 -17.87
N GLN A 15 1.48 2.04 -18.55
CA GLN A 15 0.65 0.91 -18.16
C GLN A 15 1.33 0.11 -17.06
N PHE A 16 0.55 -0.36 -16.10
CA PHE A 16 0.97 -1.34 -15.10
C PHE A 16 -0.20 -2.23 -14.68
N ASP A 17 0.10 -3.44 -14.24
CA ASP A 17 -0.89 -4.37 -13.74
C ASP A 17 -1.17 -4.13 -12.25
N LEU A 18 -2.44 -3.94 -11.90
CA LEU A 18 -2.92 -3.82 -10.53
C LEU A 18 -3.61 -5.12 -10.11
N THR A 19 -3.07 -5.78 -9.09
CA THR A 19 -3.70 -6.98 -8.51
C THR A 19 -4.73 -6.57 -7.46
N VAL A 20 -5.98 -6.96 -7.71
CA VAL A 20 -7.16 -6.58 -6.93
C VAL A 20 -7.77 -7.82 -6.28
N PHE A 21 -7.85 -7.84 -4.97
CA PHE A 21 -8.49 -8.88 -4.18
C PHE A 21 -9.91 -8.46 -3.82
N GLN A 22 -10.90 -9.29 -4.16
CA GLN A 22 -12.30 -9.10 -3.81
C GLN A 22 -12.73 -10.19 -2.81
N SER A 23 -12.98 -9.80 -1.57
CA SER A 23 -13.43 -10.73 -0.53
C SER A 23 -14.88 -11.15 -0.76
N SER A 24 -15.14 -12.45 -0.72
CA SER A 24 -16.50 -13.03 -0.71
C SER A 24 -17.13 -13.06 0.68
N GLY A 25 -16.35 -12.81 1.73
CA GLY A 25 -16.77 -12.86 3.13
C GLY A 25 -16.82 -11.48 3.78
N SER A 26 -16.04 -11.31 4.85
CA SER A 26 -15.98 -10.07 5.62
C SER A 26 -15.34 -8.91 4.83
N PRO A 27 -15.75 -7.67 5.09
CA PRO A 27 -15.10 -6.50 4.53
C PRO A 27 -13.60 -6.45 4.85
N LEU A 28 -12.80 -5.97 3.89
CA LEU A 28 -11.35 -5.81 4.03
C LEU A 28 -11.01 -4.40 4.53
N ASN A 29 -11.58 -4.01 5.66
CA ASN A 29 -11.43 -2.67 6.21
C ASN A 29 -11.19 -2.67 7.72
N LYS A 30 -10.98 -1.49 8.29
CA LYS A 30 -10.92 -1.30 9.74
C LYS A 30 -12.30 -0.89 10.26
N SER A 31 -12.66 -1.34 11.46
CA SER A 31 -13.80 -0.82 12.22
C SER A 31 -13.27 0.07 13.34
N ILE A 32 -13.92 1.22 13.55
CA ILE A 32 -13.55 2.19 14.58
C ILE A 32 -14.77 2.47 15.43
N THR A 33 -14.64 2.24 16.73
CA THR A 33 -15.70 2.47 17.73
C THR A 33 -15.17 3.30 18.89
N ILE A 34 -16.06 3.82 19.72
CA ILE A 34 -15.71 4.40 21.03
C ILE A 34 -16.09 3.36 22.08
N GLU A 35 -15.12 2.97 22.91
CA GLU A 35 -15.33 2.14 24.08
C GLU A 35 -14.73 2.85 25.30
N ASN A 36 -15.54 3.05 26.33
CA ASN A 36 -15.13 3.76 27.57
C ASN A 36 -14.53 5.17 27.32
N GLY A 37 -15.00 5.89 26.29
CA GLY A 37 -14.52 7.23 25.94
C GLY A 37 -13.21 7.23 25.12
N GLU A 38 -12.69 6.07 24.75
CA GLU A 38 -11.47 5.94 23.93
C GLU A 38 -11.78 5.32 22.58
N ILE A 39 -11.03 5.72 21.55
CA ILE A 39 -11.11 5.11 20.22
C ILE A 39 -10.52 3.71 20.29
N LYS A 40 -11.32 2.73 19.86
CA LYS A 40 -10.90 1.36 19.58
C LYS A 40 -10.88 1.10 18.07
N LYS A 41 -9.73 0.66 17.58
CA LYS A 41 -9.52 0.27 16.17
C LYS A 41 -9.44 -1.25 16.09
N THR A 42 -10.29 -1.86 15.26
CA THR A 42 -10.26 -3.30 14.99
C THR A 42 -10.03 -3.50 13.48
N SER A 43 -9.06 -4.33 13.12
CA SER A 43 -8.84 -4.69 11.73
C SER A 43 -9.71 -5.89 11.36
N ASN A 44 -10.52 -5.74 10.31
CA ASN A 44 -11.29 -6.84 9.71
C ASN A 44 -10.53 -7.45 8.51
N GLY A 45 -9.25 -7.12 8.36
CA GLY A 45 -8.42 -7.40 7.18
C GLY A 45 -7.93 -8.84 7.05
N GLN A 46 -8.76 -9.84 7.39
CA GLN A 46 -8.45 -11.25 7.11
C GLN A 46 -9.14 -11.66 5.79
N PHE A 47 -8.33 -11.76 4.74
CA PHE A 47 -8.79 -12.33 3.48
C PHE A 47 -8.70 -13.86 3.56
N ALA A 48 -9.83 -14.51 3.71
CA ALA A 48 -9.93 -15.98 3.78
C ALA A 48 -10.31 -16.59 2.43
N ALA A 49 -11.26 -15.99 1.72
CA ALA A 49 -11.73 -16.48 0.43
C ALA A 49 -12.26 -15.33 -0.44
N GLY A 50 -12.20 -15.51 -1.75
CA GLY A 50 -12.70 -14.55 -2.71
C GLY A 50 -12.07 -14.73 -4.09
N ARG A 51 -12.04 -13.66 -4.84
CA ARG A 51 -11.49 -13.61 -6.20
C ARG A 51 -10.33 -12.64 -6.26
N VAL A 52 -9.35 -12.97 -7.07
CA VAL A 52 -8.29 -12.03 -7.45
C VAL A 52 -8.38 -11.77 -8.93
N ASP A 53 -8.35 -10.51 -9.29
CA ASP A 53 -8.30 -10.04 -10.67
C ASP A 53 -7.06 -9.17 -10.88
N VAL A 54 -6.44 -9.28 -12.05
CA VAL A 54 -5.39 -8.37 -12.51
C VAL A 54 -6.02 -7.40 -13.48
N VAL A 55 -5.94 -6.12 -13.16
CA VAL A 55 -6.55 -5.03 -13.91
C VAL A 55 -5.45 -4.16 -14.50
N ASP A 56 -5.54 -3.92 -15.79
CA ASP A 56 -4.67 -2.97 -16.48
C ASP A 56 -4.97 -1.54 -16.05
N CYS A 57 -3.96 -0.82 -15.60
CA CYS A 57 -4.08 0.51 -15.03
C CYS A 57 -3.19 1.50 -15.80
N SER A 58 -3.80 2.53 -16.41
CA SER A 58 -3.08 3.54 -17.18
C SER A 58 -2.60 4.69 -16.29
N GLY A 59 -1.47 4.50 -15.60
CA GLY A 59 -0.83 5.48 -14.74
C GLY A 59 -1.48 5.66 -13.36
N LEU A 60 -0.83 6.47 -12.52
CA LEU A 60 -1.28 6.70 -11.14
C LEU A 60 -2.61 7.47 -11.06
N LEU A 61 -3.00 8.24 -12.08
CA LEU A 61 -4.31 8.90 -12.09
C LEU A 61 -5.46 7.91 -12.20
N ALA A 62 -5.31 6.83 -12.98
CA ALA A 62 -6.30 5.76 -13.04
C ALA A 62 -6.39 5.01 -11.70
N PHE A 63 -5.24 4.71 -11.08
CA PHE A 63 -5.20 4.11 -9.74
C PHE A 63 -5.84 5.03 -8.69
N LYS A 64 -5.59 6.34 -8.75
CA LYS A 64 -6.24 7.32 -7.86
C LYS A 64 -7.76 7.24 -7.97
N ALA A 65 -8.33 7.12 -9.18
CA ALA A 65 -9.77 6.97 -9.38
C ALA A 65 -10.31 5.69 -8.70
N VAL A 66 -9.60 4.56 -8.84
CA VAL A 66 -9.94 3.30 -8.14
C VAL A 66 -9.95 3.47 -6.62
N LEU A 67 -8.97 4.19 -6.06
CA LEU A 67 -8.91 4.47 -4.62
C LEU A 67 -10.06 5.38 -4.14
N GLU A 68 -10.46 6.36 -4.96
CA GLU A 68 -11.54 7.31 -4.65
C GLU A 68 -12.93 6.67 -4.72
N GLU A 69 -13.13 5.62 -5.52
CA GLU A 69 -14.36 4.82 -5.52
C GLU A 69 -14.63 4.11 -4.19
N GLY A 70 -13.59 3.65 -3.53
CA GLY A 70 -13.62 3.23 -2.13
C GLY A 70 -14.46 1.97 -1.84
N HIS A 71 -14.10 0.82 -2.38
CA HIS A 71 -14.80 -0.45 -2.16
C HIS A 71 -14.39 -1.13 -0.86
N LYS A 72 -15.36 -1.45 0.02
CA LYS A 72 -15.11 -2.03 1.36
C LYS A 72 -14.56 -3.45 1.36
N ASN A 73 -14.80 -4.21 0.28
CA ASN A 73 -14.41 -5.61 0.18
C ASN A 73 -13.16 -5.81 -0.70
N VAL A 74 -12.44 -4.72 -1.00
CA VAL A 74 -11.30 -4.74 -1.90
C VAL A 74 -10.01 -4.46 -1.16
N ALA A 75 -8.97 -5.20 -1.51
CA ALA A 75 -7.58 -4.92 -1.16
C ALA A 75 -6.71 -5.07 -2.41
N PHE A 76 -5.48 -4.56 -2.36
CA PHE A 76 -4.55 -4.60 -3.47
C PHE A 76 -3.29 -5.38 -3.11
N ALA A 77 -2.50 -5.79 -4.09
CA ALA A 77 -1.12 -6.26 -3.89
C ALA A 77 -0.21 -5.70 -4.96
N LEU A 78 1.09 -5.61 -4.64
CA LEU A 78 2.10 -5.10 -5.57
C LEU A 78 2.55 -6.15 -6.60
N GLY A 79 2.41 -7.42 -6.27
CA GLY A 79 2.79 -8.52 -7.16
C GLY A 79 1.64 -8.93 -8.07
N ARG A 80 1.97 -9.55 -9.19
CA ARG A 80 1.05 -10.07 -10.21
C ARG A 80 0.79 -11.56 -10.02
N LEU A 81 -0.37 -12.04 -10.45
CA LEU A 81 -0.75 -13.46 -10.41
C LEU A 81 0.15 -14.31 -11.30
N TRP A 82 0.66 -15.41 -10.74
CA TRP A 82 1.50 -16.39 -11.39
C TRP A 82 1.03 -17.80 -11.02
N VAL A 83 0.50 -18.54 -11.99
CA VAL A 83 -0.05 -19.89 -11.77
C VAL A 83 0.38 -20.78 -12.91
N ASP A 84 0.84 -21.99 -12.61
CA ASP A 84 1.30 -22.98 -13.59
C ASP A 84 2.33 -22.40 -14.59
N GLU A 85 3.33 -21.67 -14.03
CA GLU A 85 4.42 -21.04 -14.76
C GLU A 85 3.98 -20.00 -15.81
N GLN A 86 2.81 -19.37 -15.61
CA GLN A 86 2.31 -18.30 -16.48
C GLN A 86 1.58 -17.20 -15.72
N PHE A 87 1.55 -16.01 -16.29
CA PHE A 87 0.71 -14.93 -15.82
C PHE A 87 -0.74 -15.18 -16.19
N ILE A 88 -1.64 -15.01 -15.22
CA ILE A 88 -3.09 -15.08 -15.42
C ILE A 88 -3.76 -13.81 -14.89
N ASN A 89 -4.97 -13.54 -15.36
CA ASN A 89 -5.67 -12.31 -15.03
C ASN A 89 -6.75 -12.50 -13.98
N SER A 90 -7.12 -13.74 -13.64
CA SER A 90 -8.16 -13.98 -12.63
C SER A 90 -8.13 -15.39 -12.10
N VAL A 91 -8.39 -15.53 -10.79
CA VAL A 91 -8.50 -16.82 -10.11
C VAL A 91 -9.29 -16.69 -8.81
N GLU A 92 -9.96 -17.77 -8.41
CA GLU A 92 -10.55 -17.90 -7.08
C GLU A 92 -9.46 -18.21 -6.04
N ILE A 93 -9.55 -17.55 -4.89
CA ILE A 93 -8.67 -17.80 -3.74
C ILE A 93 -9.45 -18.40 -2.60
N VAL A 94 -8.85 -19.42 -1.97
CA VAL A 94 -9.30 -20.06 -0.76
C VAL A 94 -8.16 -20.12 0.27
N THR A 95 -8.46 -20.50 1.49
CA THR A 95 -7.41 -20.76 2.49
C THR A 95 -6.55 -21.96 2.11
N SER A 96 -5.30 -22.00 2.56
CA SER A 96 -4.43 -23.16 2.32
C SER A 96 -5.01 -24.45 2.91
N ALA A 97 -5.76 -24.39 4.01
CA ALA A 97 -6.45 -25.52 4.59
C ALA A 97 -7.55 -26.06 3.66
N GLU A 98 -8.41 -25.19 3.15
CA GLU A 98 -9.48 -25.56 2.22
C GLU A 98 -8.92 -26.11 0.88
N LEU A 99 -7.82 -25.52 0.38
CA LEU A 99 -7.17 -26.02 -0.83
C LEU A 99 -6.67 -27.45 -0.64
N SER A 100 -6.10 -27.78 0.54
CA SER A 100 -5.60 -29.11 0.86
C SER A 100 -6.72 -30.13 1.05
N GLU A 101 -7.83 -29.72 1.67
CA GLU A 101 -8.96 -30.61 1.98
C GLU A 101 -9.83 -30.94 0.76
N LYS A 102 -10.08 -29.94 -0.09
CA LYS A 102 -11.07 -30.05 -1.16
C LYS A 102 -10.52 -30.53 -2.50
N GLN A 103 -9.17 -30.61 -2.67
CA GLN A 103 -8.53 -30.88 -3.98
C GLN A 103 -9.18 -30.04 -5.12
N THR A 104 -9.55 -28.81 -4.83
CA THR A 104 -10.33 -27.95 -5.73
C THR A 104 -9.43 -27.51 -6.88
N SER A 105 -9.65 -28.07 -8.07
CA SER A 105 -8.97 -27.58 -9.28
C SER A 105 -9.44 -26.18 -9.64
N GLY A 106 -8.52 -25.29 -10.01
CA GLY A 106 -8.84 -23.93 -10.44
C GLY A 106 -8.89 -22.87 -9.34
N CYS A 107 -8.54 -23.20 -8.09
CA CYS A 107 -8.35 -22.27 -7.00
C CYS A 107 -6.89 -22.25 -6.55
N ILE A 108 -6.46 -21.14 -5.96
CA ILE A 108 -5.13 -21.02 -5.33
C ILE A 108 -5.25 -20.57 -3.88
N SER A 109 -4.15 -20.60 -3.14
CA SER A 109 -4.02 -19.91 -1.86
C SER A 109 -3.11 -18.67 -2.02
N ARG A 110 -3.29 -17.67 -1.15
CA ARG A 110 -2.48 -16.45 -1.17
C ARG A 110 -1.09 -16.72 -0.57
N THR A 111 -0.18 -17.20 -1.40
CA THR A 111 1.22 -17.50 -1.06
C THR A 111 2.17 -16.91 -2.10
N LYS A 112 3.44 -16.78 -1.76
CA LYS A 112 4.50 -16.32 -2.69
C LYS A 112 4.67 -17.19 -3.94
N GLU A 113 4.12 -18.40 -3.95
CA GLU A 113 4.14 -19.29 -5.11
C GLU A 113 3.25 -18.79 -6.24
N HIS A 114 2.19 -18.04 -5.89
CA HIS A 114 1.17 -17.58 -6.83
C HIS A 114 1.21 -16.08 -7.11
N PHE A 115 2.16 -15.36 -6.51
CA PHE A 115 2.34 -13.92 -6.74
C PHE A 115 3.82 -13.62 -6.94
N VAL A 116 4.13 -12.92 -8.01
CA VAL A 116 5.51 -12.55 -8.36
C VAL A 116 5.60 -11.10 -8.79
N PHE A 117 6.80 -10.55 -8.70
CA PHE A 117 7.12 -9.28 -9.35
C PHE A 117 7.65 -9.59 -10.76
N ALA A 118 7.00 -9.08 -11.80
CA ALA A 118 7.32 -9.37 -13.19
C ALA A 118 8.58 -8.61 -13.63
N ASP A 119 9.55 -9.33 -14.16
CA ASP A 119 10.80 -8.72 -14.63
C ASP A 119 10.60 -7.94 -15.94
N GLY A 120 11.20 -6.75 -15.98
CA GLY A 120 11.11 -5.86 -17.14
C GLY A 120 9.76 -5.13 -17.28
N GLU A 121 8.79 -5.35 -16.38
CA GLU A 121 7.49 -4.68 -16.40
C GLU A 121 7.44 -3.55 -15.36
N THR A 122 6.78 -2.46 -15.72
CA THR A 122 6.47 -1.37 -14.78
C THR A 122 5.58 -1.90 -13.66
N GLY A 123 5.90 -1.53 -12.42
CA GLY A 123 5.14 -1.94 -11.25
C GLY A 123 4.78 -0.79 -10.33
N LEU A 124 3.72 -1.00 -9.55
CA LEU A 124 3.34 -0.10 -8.47
C LEU A 124 4.27 -0.35 -7.28
N PHE A 125 4.88 0.71 -6.76
CA PHE A 125 5.67 0.71 -5.53
C PHE A 125 4.96 1.52 -4.45
N MET A 126 5.07 1.12 -3.20
CA MET A 126 4.47 1.83 -2.08
C MET A 126 5.48 2.07 -0.96
N PHE A 127 5.49 3.28 -0.41
CA PHE A 127 6.07 3.56 0.91
C PHE A 127 4.94 3.55 1.94
N ASP A 128 5.01 2.64 2.91
CA ASP A 128 4.11 2.58 4.05
C ASP A 128 4.76 3.32 5.23
N VAL A 129 4.26 4.51 5.53
CA VAL A 129 4.79 5.41 6.56
C VAL A 129 3.85 5.42 7.74
N ASP A 130 4.27 4.85 8.86
CA ASP A 130 3.47 4.75 10.08
C ASP A 130 3.96 5.68 11.20
N GLY A 131 2.98 6.29 11.91
CA GLY A 131 3.24 7.03 13.15
C GLY A 131 4.12 8.27 12.96
N SER A 132 3.94 9.01 11.87
CA SER A 132 4.66 10.25 11.60
C SER A 132 3.91 11.47 12.18
N ASP A 133 4.62 12.38 12.81
CA ASP A 133 4.15 13.71 13.23
C ASP A 133 4.26 14.77 12.12
N LYS A 134 4.76 14.37 10.95
CA LYS A 134 5.02 15.22 9.79
C LYS A 134 3.81 15.32 8.89
N THR A 135 3.70 16.44 8.20
CA THR A 135 2.76 16.63 7.09
C THR A 135 3.11 15.75 5.89
N PRO A 136 2.17 15.49 4.96
CA PRO A 136 2.45 14.72 3.74
C PRO A 136 3.66 15.24 2.95
N GLY A 137 3.81 16.56 2.82
CA GLY A 137 4.94 17.18 2.13
C GLY A 137 6.27 16.93 2.84
N GLU A 138 6.32 17.12 4.17
CA GLU A 138 7.51 16.84 4.96
C GLU A 138 7.91 15.36 4.95
N VAL A 139 6.93 14.46 4.89
CA VAL A 139 7.21 13.02 4.70
C VAL A 139 7.85 12.78 3.35
N TRP A 140 7.30 13.39 2.28
CA TRP A 140 7.88 13.29 0.95
C TRP A 140 9.30 13.85 0.89
N ASP A 141 9.56 15.00 1.50
CA ASP A 141 10.90 15.59 1.61
C ASP A 141 11.87 14.65 2.35
N CYS A 142 11.41 13.96 3.39
CA CYS A 142 12.21 12.94 4.07
C CYS A 142 12.54 11.76 3.15
N LEU A 143 11.58 11.27 2.35
CA LEU A 143 11.82 10.21 1.36
C LEU A 143 12.83 10.68 0.30
N CYS A 144 12.68 11.89 -0.21
CA CYS A 144 13.61 12.51 -1.17
C CYS A 144 15.02 12.69 -0.58
N SER A 145 15.16 12.91 0.72
CA SER A 145 16.48 12.98 1.36
C SER A 145 17.21 11.64 1.38
N VAL A 146 16.47 10.52 1.38
CA VAL A 146 17.01 9.15 1.31
C VAL A 146 17.37 8.78 -0.13
N ASP A 147 16.48 9.13 -1.07
CA ASP A 147 16.71 8.94 -2.51
C ASP A 147 16.28 10.20 -3.30
N PRO A 148 17.23 11.06 -3.68
CA PRO A 148 16.92 12.31 -4.39
C PRO A 148 16.18 12.15 -5.72
N ARG A 149 16.20 10.96 -6.33
CA ARG A 149 15.49 10.68 -7.60
C ARG A 149 13.97 10.75 -7.41
N LEU A 150 13.49 10.52 -6.18
CA LEU A 150 12.07 10.63 -5.85
C LEU A 150 11.50 12.04 -6.11
N ALA A 151 12.32 13.09 -6.00
CA ALA A 151 11.88 14.45 -6.29
C ALA A 151 11.33 14.65 -7.72
N PHE A 152 11.66 13.72 -8.64
CA PHE A 152 11.20 13.74 -10.03
C PHE A 152 10.17 12.63 -10.32
N ALA A 153 9.84 11.79 -9.34
CA ALA A 153 8.90 10.69 -9.53
C ALA A 153 7.45 11.15 -9.42
N GLU A 154 6.60 10.65 -10.32
CA GLU A 154 5.16 10.74 -10.15
C GLU A 154 4.75 10.00 -8.87
N HIS A 155 3.86 10.62 -8.08
CA HIS A 155 3.42 9.98 -6.85
C HIS A 155 2.01 10.35 -6.40
N LEU A 156 1.40 9.44 -5.64
CA LEU A 156 0.18 9.67 -4.88
C LEU A 156 0.49 9.62 -3.39
N ILE A 157 -0.06 10.55 -2.61
CA ILE A 157 -0.06 10.46 -1.15
C ILE A 157 -1.48 10.23 -0.67
N VAL A 158 -1.68 9.09 0.01
CA VAL A 158 -2.95 8.65 0.56
C VAL A 158 -2.84 8.62 2.07
N HIS A 159 -3.76 9.28 2.77
CA HIS A 159 -3.82 9.18 4.23
C HIS A 159 -4.37 7.82 4.65
N SER A 160 -3.82 7.23 5.70
CA SER A 160 -4.32 5.98 6.26
C SER A 160 -5.84 6.02 6.42
N SER A 161 -6.50 4.91 6.13
CA SER A 161 -7.96 4.78 6.21
C SER A 161 -8.53 5.13 7.59
N SER A 162 -7.73 5.10 8.66
CA SER A 162 -8.15 5.47 10.03
C SER A 162 -7.83 6.91 10.43
N SER A 163 -7.52 7.78 9.50
CA SER A 163 -7.23 9.21 9.74
C SER A 163 -8.49 10.07 9.72
N TYR A 164 -8.42 11.21 10.40
CA TYR A 164 -9.47 12.26 10.42
C TYR A 164 -10.84 11.76 10.88
N ILE A 165 -10.86 11.02 11.98
CA ILE A 165 -12.07 10.60 12.66
C ILE A 165 -12.43 11.64 13.71
N TYR A 166 -13.68 12.07 13.70
CA TYR A 166 -14.22 13.08 14.60
C TYR A 166 -15.38 12.50 15.41
N GLU A 167 -15.59 13.02 16.59
CA GLU A 167 -16.83 12.83 17.32
C GLU A 167 -17.92 13.71 16.71
N GLU A 168 -19.04 13.11 16.33
CA GLU A 168 -20.11 13.78 15.60
C GLU A 168 -20.77 14.90 16.42
N SER A 169 -20.93 14.68 17.74
CA SER A 169 -21.62 15.59 18.64
C SER A 169 -20.83 16.88 18.97
N SER A 170 -19.51 16.77 19.12
CA SER A 170 -18.64 17.87 19.54
C SER A 170 -17.78 18.43 18.40
N GLY A 171 -17.64 17.69 17.30
CA GLY A 171 -16.67 17.98 16.24
C GLY A 171 -15.21 17.79 16.67
N ALA A 172 -14.94 17.17 17.82
CA ALA A 172 -13.59 16.94 18.30
C ALA A 172 -12.86 15.93 17.42
N LEU A 173 -11.61 16.25 17.03
CA LEU A 173 -10.73 15.34 16.28
C LEU A 173 -10.20 14.25 17.20
N LEU A 174 -10.62 13.00 16.98
CA LEU A 174 -10.26 11.85 17.79
C LEU A 174 -9.08 11.04 17.21
N SER A 175 -8.94 11.00 15.89
CA SER A 175 -7.84 10.32 15.21
C SER A 175 -7.25 11.23 14.13
N PRO A 176 -6.15 11.95 14.42
CA PRO A 176 -5.44 12.75 13.43
C PRO A 176 -4.76 11.84 12.39
N SER A 177 -4.31 12.42 11.28
CA SER A 177 -3.46 11.70 10.34
C SER A 177 -2.04 11.62 10.86
N SER A 178 -1.50 10.40 10.92
CA SER A 178 -0.12 10.14 11.29
C SER A 178 0.51 9.02 10.45
N SER A 179 -0.22 8.51 9.47
CA SER A 179 0.23 7.42 8.61
C SER A 179 -0.18 7.67 7.17
N TYR A 180 0.70 7.31 6.24
CA TYR A 180 0.55 7.58 4.82
C TYR A 180 0.97 6.38 4.01
N HIS A 181 0.20 6.06 2.97
CA HIS A 181 0.64 5.22 1.86
C HIS A 181 1.04 6.14 0.70
N ILE A 182 2.28 6.05 0.25
CA ILE A 182 2.78 6.88 -0.84
C ILE A 182 3.15 5.97 -1.99
N TYR A 183 2.45 6.13 -3.12
CA TYR A 183 2.60 5.29 -4.29
C TYR A 183 3.39 6.00 -5.37
N CYS A 184 4.28 5.27 -6.03
CA CYS A 184 4.94 5.67 -7.27
C CYS A 184 5.08 4.48 -8.22
N LEU A 185 5.41 4.74 -9.48
CA LEU A 185 5.70 3.69 -10.45
C LEU A 185 7.22 3.46 -10.53
N VAL A 186 7.61 2.17 -10.63
CA VAL A 186 9.00 1.75 -10.84
C VAL A 186 9.13 1.07 -12.20
N LYS A 187 10.26 1.29 -12.90
CA LYS A 187 10.50 0.74 -14.25
C LYS A 187 10.52 -0.78 -14.31
N ASN A 188 10.97 -1.42 -13.23
CA ASN A 188 11.04 -2.88 -13.15
C ASN A 188 10.49 -3.35 -11.81
N SER A 189 9.32 -3.97 -11.84
CA SER A 189 8.67 -4.47 -10.62
C SER A 189 9.49 -5.55 -9.91
N ALA A 190 10.28 -6.36 -10.62
CA ALA A 190 11.16 -7.36 -10.02
C ALA A 190 12.21 -6.76 -9.06
N ASP A 191 12.50 -5.48 -9.20
CA ASP A 191 13.45 -4.77 -8.33
C ASP A 191 12.84 -4.23 -7.02
N ILE A 192 11.51 -4.29 -6.86
CA ILE A 192 10.79 -3.78 -5.69
C ILE A 192 11.36 -4.31 -4.36
N PRO A 193 11.60 -5.62 -4.18
CA PRO A 193 12.12 -6.12 -2.90
C PRO A 193 13.52 -5.58 -2.59
N ARG A 194 14.43 -5.58 -3.57
CA ARG A 194 15.80 -5.07 -3.40
C ARG A 194 15.78 -3.57 -3.11
N TYR A 195 15.04 -2.80 -3.91
CA TYR A 195 14.96 -1.35 -3.74
C TYR A 195 14.39 -0.98 -2.37
N GLY A 196 13.28 -1.60 -1.97
CA GLY A 196 12.65 -1.38 -0.68
C GLY A 196 13.59 -1.70 0.50
N GLU A 197 14.34 -2.80 0.44
CA GLU A 197 15.33 -3.15 1.46
C GLU A 197 16.49 -2.14 1.51
N VAL A 198 17.01 -1.74 0.36
CA VAL A 198 18.08 -0.73 0.28
C VAL A 198 17.60 0.62 0.78
N PHE A 199 16.39 1.04 0.39
CA PHE A 199 15.79 2.28 0.87
C PHE A 199 15.63 2.29 2.39
N ALA A 200 15.12 1.22 2.97
CA ALA A 200 14.98 1.07 4.42
C ALA A 200 16.35 1.20 5.15
N LYS A 201 17.40 0.56 4.63
CA LYS A 201 18.76 0.69 5.16
C LYS A 201 19.31 2.11 5.05
N ARG A 202 19.12 2.76 3.91
CA ARG A 202 19.55 4.16 3.69
C ARG A 202 18.81 5.12 4.62
N SER A 203 17.52 4.90 4.89
CA SER A 203 16.75 5.74 5.82
C SER A 203 17.34 5.74 7.23
N TRP A 204 17.96 4.63 7.67
CA TRP A 204 18.73 4.57 8.91
C TRP A 204 19.94 5.50 8.88
N LEU A 205 20.71 5.49 7.80
CA LEU A 205 21.88 6.35 7.62
C LEU A 205 21.50 7.83 7.57
N CYS A 206 20.31 8.15 7.08
CA CYS A 206 19.75 9.50 7.09
C CYS A 206 19.11 9.90 8.43
N GLY A 207 19.25 9.10 9.49
CA GLY A 207 18.77 9.41 10.83
C GLY A 207 17.28 9.18 11.06
N SER A 208 16.58 8.49 10.14
CA SER A 208 15.15 8.17 10.29
C SER A 208 14.88 6.86 11.00
N GLY A 209 15.94 6.12 11.38
CA GLY A 209 15.83 4.87 12.13
C GLY A 209 15.83 5.11 13.65
N ARG A 210 15.03 4.33 14.37
CA ARG A 210 15.00 4.32 15.84
C ARG A 210 14.70 2.94 16.39
N ILE A 211 15.05 2.72 17.65
CA ILE A 211 14.70 1.50 18.39
C ILE A 211 13.67 1.88 19.45
N GLU A 212 12.52 1.21 19.43
CA GLU A 212 11.48 1.30 20.45
C GLU A 212 11.51 0.05 21.33
N VAL A 213 11.18 0.20 22.60
CA VAL A 213 11.04 -0.93 23.51
C VAL A 213 9.57 -1.26 23.65
N SER A 214 9.17 -2.49 23.30
CA SER A 214 7.81 -2.99 23.48
C SER A 214 7.45 -3.11 24.96
N ARG A 215 6.14 -3.25 25.26
CA ARG A 215 5.67 -3.52 26.64
C ARG A 215 6.27 -4.82 27.23
N ALA A 216 6.64 -5.77 26.39
CA ALA A 216 7.29 -7.03 26.79
C ALA A 216 8.82 -6.91 26.91
N GLY A 217 9.40 -5.72 26.73
CA GLY A 217 10.85 -5.48 26.81
C GLY A 217 11.63 -5.83 25.54
N SER A 218 10.96 -6.21 24.44
CA SER A 218 11.62 -6.51 23.16
C SER A 218 11.99 -5.24 22.43
N PHE A 219 13.18 -5.22 21.81
CA PHE A 219 13.58 -4.14 20.91
C PHE A 219 12.85 -4.23 19.58
N LEU A 220 12.18 -3.16 19.20
CA LEU A 220 11.48 -3.00 17.92
C LEU A 220 12.28 -2.02 17.06
N VAL A 221 12.79 -2.51 15.95
CA VAL A 221 13.40 -1.66 14.93
C VAL A 221 12.31 -0.88 14.23
N ARG A 222 12.42 0.45 14.24
CA ARG A 222 11.52 1.36 13.55
C ARG A 222 12.30 2.18 12.54
N GLN A 223 11.72 2.37 11.40
CA GLN A 223 12.31 3.13 10.30
C GLN A 223 11.25 3.98 9.62
N LEU A 224 11.65 4.82 8.68
CA LEU A 224 10.72 5.74 8.00
C LEU A 224 9.59 5.02 7.28
N VAL A 225 9.88 3.84 6.72
CA VAL A 225 8.92 3.03 5.95
C VAL A 225 8.87 1.60 6.48
N ASP A 226 7.70 0.96 6.42
CA ASP A 226 7.59 -0.48 6.73
C ASP A 226 8.06 -1.32 5.54
N ALA A 227 9.18 -2.03 5.70
CA ALA A 227 9.72 -2.90 4.66
C ALA A 227 8.94 -4.22 4.47
N CYS A 228 8.01 -4.56 5.38
CA CYS A 228 7.21 -5.79 5.26
C CYS A 228 6.27 -5.79 4.06
N ILE A 229 6.02 -4.61 3.45
CA ILE A 229 5.11 -4.46 2.31
C ILE A 229 5.68 -5.03 1.00
N TYR A 230 7.00 -5.20 0.90
CA TYR A 230 7.67 -5.60 -0.36
C TYR A 230 7.63 -7.11 -0.64
N SER A 231 6.57 -7.77 -0.19
CA SER A 231 6.23 -9.15 -0.53
C SER A 231 5.11 -9.15 -1.57
N PRO A 232 5.21 -9.90 -2.68
CA PRO A 232 4.28 -9.75 -3.81
C PRO A 232 2.83 -10.10 -3.48
N GLU A 233 2.59 -10.98 -2.50
CA GLU A 233 1.26 -11.40 -2.04
C GLU A 233 0.72 -10.53 -0.88
N ARG A 234 1.46 -9.52 -0.44
CA ARG A 234 1.07 -8.69 0.70
C ARG A 234 -0.13 -7.83 0.38
N LEU A 235 -1.17 -7.91 1.21
CA LEU A 235 -2.37 -7.10 1.04
C LEU A 235 -2.17 -5.67 1.52
N ILE A 236 -2.63 -4.74 0.71
CA ILE A 236 -2.71 -3.31 0.97
C ILE A 236 -4.18 -2.95 1.14
N PHE A 237 -4.51 -2.35 2.28
CA PHE A 237 -5.89 -2.04 2.66
C PHE A 237 -6.15 -0.54 2.55
N GLU A 238 -6.90 -0.14 1.50
CA GLU A 238 -7.32 1.24 1.25
C GLU A 238 -8.83 1.45 1.44
N ALA A 239 -9.53 0.39 1.79
CA ALA A 239 -10.98 0.41 1.96
C ALA A 239 -11.43 1.42 3.02
N PRO A 240 -12.56 2.12 2.82
CA PRO A 240 -13.14 3.01 3.81
C PRO A 240 -13.44 2.28 5.11
N VAL A 241 -13.21 2.96 6.24
CA VAL A 241 -13.47 2.38 7.57
C VAL A 241 -14.97 2.21 7.84
N ASN A 242 -15.32 1.22 8.67
CA ASN A 242 -16.62 1.15 9.31
C ASN A 242 -16.59 1.97 10.61
N LEU A 243 -17.46 2.96 10.70
CA LEU A 243 -17.56 3.82 11.87
C LEU A 243 -18.70 3.37 12.78
N GLY A 244 -18.42 3.31 14.08
CA GLY A 244 -19.44 3.15 15.12
C GLY A 244 -20.30 4.40 15.27
N HIS A 245 -21.37 4.27 16.06
CA HIS A 245 -22.29 5.37 16.35
C HIS A 245 -21.56 6.58 16.95
N GLY A 246 -21.93 7.78 16.52
CA GLY A 246 -21.38 9.04 17.00
C GLY A 246 -19.99 9.40 16.43
N LEU A 247 -19.52 8.70 15.42
CA LEU A 247 -18.28 8.98 14.72
C LEU A 247 -18.54 9.40 13.28
N VAL A 248 -17.78 10.38 12.80
CA VAL A 248 -17.73 10.78 11.39
C VAL A 248 -16.29 10.84 10.90
N GLN A 249 -16.08 10.58 9.62
CA GLN A 249 -14.79 10.72 8.97
C GLN A 249 -14.84 11.78 7.90
N ILE A 250 -13.88 12.70 7.92
CA ILE A 250 -13.66 13.66 6.83
C ILE A 250 -12.36 13.24 6.12
N ARG A 251 -12.49 12.40 5.09
CA ARG A 251 -11.31 11.91 4.35
C ARG A 251 -10.58 13.07 3.68
N ALA A 252 -9.28 13.11 3.87
CA ALA A 252 -8.43 14.02 3.11
C ALA A 252 -8.40 13.61 1.63
N ARG A 253 -8.21 14.59 0.77
CA ARG A 253 -8.02 14.33 -0.67
C ARG A 253 -6.71 13.58 -0.89
N ILE A 254 -6.73 12.66 -1.85
CA ILE A 254 -5.51 12.02 -2.36
C ILE A 254 -4.70 13.10 -3.10
N VAL A 255 -3.46 13.30 -2.67
CA VAL A 255 -2.55 14.23 -3.33
C VAL A 255 -1.92 13.51 -4.51
N PHE A 256 -1.99 14.10 -5.69
CA PHE A 256 -1.30 13.64 -6.88
C PHE A 256 -0.27 14.68 -7.30
N GLN A 257 0.93 14.22 -7.59
CA GLN A 257 2.00 15.02 -8.18
C GLN A 257 2.50 14.34 -9.43
N SER A 258 2.48 15.05 -10.54
CA SER A 258 3.03 14.57 -11.80
C SER A 258 4.54 14.44 -11.75
N GLY A 259 5.08 13.50 -12.50
CA GLY A 259 6.51 13.22 -12.56
C GLY A 259 6.80 12.07 -13.52
N GLY A 260 7.93 11.41 -13.35
CA GLY A 260 8.32 10.25 -14.16
C GLY A 260 8.25 8.93 -13.39
N VAL A 261 8.48 7.84 -14.13
CA VAL A 261 8.63 6.49 -13.56
C VAL A 261 10.02 6.36 -12.93
N LEU A 262 10.10 5.86 -11.72
CA LEU A 262 11.35 5.72 -10.97
C LEU A 262 12.20 4.57 -11.52
N ASP A 263 13.43 4.87 -11.93
CA ASP A 263 14.43 3.86 -12.28
C ASP A 263 15.19 3.45 -11.01
N THR A 264 14.85 2.29 -10.46
CA THR A 264 15.44 1.76 -9.21
C THR A 264 16.77 1.04 -9.43
N SER A 265 17.18 0.78 -10.67
CA SER A 265 18.40 0.01 -11.01
C SER A 265 19.71 0.74 -10.69
N LYS A 266 19.67 2.04 -10.40
CA LYS A 266 20.83 2.92 -10.20
C LYS A 266 21.13 3.19 -8.75
#